data_72bc6e894def4f8b0706b2b9b9eb3e1a
#
_entry.id   72bc6e894def4f8b0706b2b9b9eb3e1a
#
_cell.length_a   1.000
_cell.length_b   1.000
_cell.length_c   1.000
_cell.angle_alpha   90.00
_cell.angle_beta   90.00
_cell.angle_gamma   90.00
#
_symmetry.space_group_name_H-M   'P 1'
#
loop_
_entity.id
_entity.type
_entity.pdbx_description
1 polymer ?
#
loop_
_entity_poly.entity_id
_entity_poly.type
_entity_poly.pdbx_seq_one_letter_code
_entity_poly.pdbx_strand_id
1 'polypeptide(L)'
;MMNSANQAWTMYPGLSHGAYEALHAHGTDEQKALYLPKLTSGEWTGTMCLTEPHCGTDLGMLRTKAEPLADGTYKITGNKIFISAGEHAMAANIVHLVLARLPDAPKGSKGISLFVVPKFNVKADGSLGDRNPIYCSGLEHKMGIHGNATAQIAIDGAIGTLVGKPHKGLAAMFVMMNAARLGVGNQSLGLTEVAYQNALVYAKDRIQMRSLSGTKAKDKDADPIIVHPDVRKMLLTAKAYAEGARALQVFCTLLLDKAHSHPDEKVRADSDELVALLTPIVKAFVTDNGHIATNACMQVFGGHGFIKEWGMEQFVRDNRINMIYEGTNTIQSLDLLGRKVLGNQGATLKKFGKLVGQLVAEEGVNEKMAEFINPIAIL
;
A
#
# COMPACT_ATOMS: atom_id res chain seq x y z
N MET A 1 1.93 14.03 1.64
CA MET A 1 0.91 15.10 1.77
C MET A 1 -0.51 14.54 1.71
N MET A 2 -1.00 13.98 0.59
CA MET A 2 -2.40 13.51 0.50
C MET A 2 -2.75 12.45 1.54
N ASN A 3 -1.89 11.45 1.77
CA ASN A 3 -2.10 10.42 2.80
C ASN A 3 -2.14 11.01 4.23
N SER A 4 -1.41 12.09 4.48
CA SER A 4 -1.47 12.79 5.77
C SER A 4 -2.79 13.55 5.96
N ALA A 5 -3.40 14.01 4.87
CA ALA A 5 -4.66 14.73 4.90
C ALA A 5 -5.86 13.78 5.03
N ASN A 6 -5.91 12.71 4.23
CA ASN A 6 -7.01 11.75 4.24
C ASN A 6 -6.62 10.43 3.55
N GLN A 7 -6.21 9.43 4.33
CA GLN A 7 -5.86 8.11 3.81
C GLN A 7 -7.05 7.43 3.11
N ALA A 8 -8.25 7.53 3.66
CA ALA A 8 -9.43 6.86 3.10
C ALA A 8 -9.72 7.31 1.67
N TRP A 9 -9.58 8.63 1.40
CA TRP A 9 -9.79 9.19 0.07
C TRP A 9 -8.69 8.79 -0.92
N THR A 10 -7.42 8.77 -0.48
CA THR A 10 -6.28 8.46 -1.38
C THR A 10 -6.29 7.03 -1.91
N MET A 11 -7.08 6.14 -1.31
CA MET A 11 -7.22 4.77 -1.79
C MET A 11 -7.99 4.68 -3.12
N TYR A 12 -8.90 5.62 -3.42
CA TYR A 12 -9.65 5.63 -4.69
C TYR A 12 -8.73 5.81 -5.90
N PRO A 13 -7.95 6.89 -6.02
CA PRO A 13 -7.02 7.05 -7.14
C PRO A 13 -5.89 6.01 -7.14
N GLY A 14 -5.46 5.53 -5.96
CA GLY A 14 -4.41 4.51 -5.86
C GLY A 14 -4.80 3.19 -6.51
N LEU A 15 -6.04 2.73 -6.32
CA LEU A 15 -6.56 1.52 -6.96
C LEU A 15 -6.79 1.71 -8.46
N SER A 16 -7.25 2.90 -8.88
CA SER A 16 -7.41 3.24 -10.30
C SER A 16 -6.06 3.22 -11.03
N HIS A 17 -5.00 3.76 -10.41
CA HIS A 17 -3.64 3.69 -10.92
C HIS A 17 -3.16 2.22 -11.05
N GLY A 18 -3.39 1.39 -10.04
CA GLY A 18 -3.03 -0.03 -10.10
C GLY A 18 -3.78 -0.78 -11.22
N ALA A 19 -5.06 -0.50 -11.42
CA ALA A 19 -5.84 -1.08 -12.52
C ALA A 19 -5.30 -0.63 -13.89
N TYR A 20 -4.91 0.64 -14.02
CA TYR A 20 -4.23 1.16 -15.20
C TYR A 20 -2.95 0.37 -15.49
N GLU A 21 -2.06 0.23 -14.52
CA GLU A 21 -0.78 -0.47 -14.68
C GLU A 21 -0.96 -1.95 -15.11
N ALA A 22 -1.90 -2.66 -14.49
CA ALA A 22 -2.18 -4.05 -14.83
C ALA A 22 -2.72 -4.20 -16.27
N LEU A 23 -3.64 -3.32 -16.69
CA LEU A 23 -4.17 -3.30 -18.05
C LEU A 23 -3.13 -2.84 -19.08
N HIS A 24 -2.31 -1.84 -18.75
CA HIS A 24 -1.22 -1.37 -19.59
C HIS A 24 -0.20 -2.48 -19.86
N ALA A 25 0.18 -3.24 -18.84
CA ALA A 25 1.16 -4.31 -18.96
C ALA A 25 0.62 -5.57 -19.64
N HIS A 26 -0.66 -5.93 -19.42
CA HIS A 26 -1.18 -7.25 -19.79
C HIS A 26 -2.46 -7.22 -20.62
N GLY A 27 -3.13 -6.08 -20.77
CA GLY A 27 -4.33 -5.94 -21.59
C GLY A 27 -4.05 -6.10 -23.08
N THR A 28 -5.06 -6.51 -23.86
CA THR A 28 -5.00 -6.43 -25.32
C THR A 28 -5.00 -4.96 -25.78
N ASP A 29 -4.67 -4.71 -27.04
CA ASP A 29 -4.68 -3.35 -27.56
C ASP A 29 -6.09 -2.74 -27.53
N GLU A 30 -7.12 -3.55 -27.75
CA GLU A 30 -8.52 -3.12 -27.61
C GLU A 30 -8.87 -2.76 -26.16
N GLN A 31 -8.45 -3.59 -25.18
CA GLN A 31 -8.64 -3.28 -23.77
C GLN A 31 -7.91 -1.99 -23.36
N LYS A 32 -6.67 -1.82 -23.82
CA LYS A 32 -5.90 -0.60 -23.56
C LYS A 32 -6.58 0.64 -24.14
N ALA A 33 -6.99 0.57 -25.39
CA ALA A 33 -7.68 1.69 -26.06
C ALA A 33 -9.00 2.06 -25.36
N LEU A 34 -9.72 1.07 -24.83
CA LEU A 34 -11.02 1.26 -24.21
C LEU A 34 -10.93 1.79 -22.77
N TYR A 35 -10.05 1.23 -21.95
CA TYR A 35 -10.03 1.48 -20.51
C TYR A 35 -8.98 2.52 -20.07
N LEU A 36 -7.77 2.54 -20.66
CA LEU A 36 -6.69 3.38 -20.14
C LEU A 36 -6.99 4.89 -20.21
N PRO A 37 -7.55 5.45 -21.29
CA PRO A 37 -7.87 6.88 -21.33
C PRO A 37 -8.88 7.30 -20.26
N LYS A 38 -9.87 6.45 -19.97
CA LYS A 38 -10.92 6.70 -18.97
C LYS A 38 -10.41 6.58 -17.54
N LEU A 39 -9.49 5.65 -17.28
CA LEU A 39 -8.81 5.53 -15.99
C LEU A 39 -7.85 6.70 -15.73
N THR A 40 -7.13 7.15 -16.78
CA THR A 40 -6.20 8.28 -16.68
C THR A 40 -6.93 9.61 -16.44
N SER A 41 -8.06 9.83 -17.10
CA SER A 41 -8.86 11.06 -16.91
C SER A 41 -9.61 11.08 -15.57
N GLY A 42 -9.74 9.93 -14.89
CA GLY A 42 -10.57 9.77 -13.68
C GLY A 42 -12.08 9.69 -13.98
N GLU A 43 -12.48 9.63 -15.26
CA GLU A 43 -13.88 9.41 -15.64
C GLU A 43 -14.37 8.04 -15.15
N TRP A 44 -13.48 7.04 -15.16
CA TRP A 44 -13.71 5.74 -14.56
C TRP A 44 -12.67 5.46 -13.47
N THR A 45 -13.07 4.67 -12.48
CA THR A 45 -12.17 4.21 -11.41
C THR A 45 -11.90 2.71 -11.56
N GLY A 46 -10.84 2.24 -10.90
CA GLY A 46 -10.47 0.83 -10.88
C GLY A 46 -10.52 0.22 -9.50
N THR A 47 -10.70 -1.10 -9.42
CA THR A 47 -10.62 -1.87 -8.19
C THR A 47 -9.85 -3.16 -8.38
N MET A 48 -9.44 -3.76 -7.26
CA MET A 48 -8.75 -5.04 -7.19
C MET A 48 -9.59 -6.05 -6.40
N CYS A 49 -10.14 -7.08 -7.08
CA CYS A 49 -11.07 -8.05 -6.51
C CYS A 49 -10.40 -9.42 -6.37
N LEU A 50 -9.67 -9.64 -5.27
CA LEU A 50 -8.94 -10.88 -4.97
C LEU A 50 -9.65 -11.72 -3.92
N THR A 51 -9.78 -11.14 -2.72
CA THR A 51 -10.18 -11.79 -1.47
C THR A 51 -11.63 -12.28 -1.53
N GLU A 52 -11.85 -13.49 -1.05
CA GLU A 52 -13.17 -14.09 -0.85
C GLU A 52 -13.40 -14.36 0.64
N PRO A 53 -14.66 -14.58 1.08
CA PRO A 53 -14.96 -14.76 2.52
C PRO A 53 -14.13 -15.84 3.21
N HIS A 54 -13.66 -16.84 2.49
CA HIS A 54 -12.91 -17.99 3.00
C HIS A 54 -11.43 -17.97 2.64
N CYS A 55 -10.96 -17.04 1.81
CA CYS A 55 -9.55 -16.96 1.43
C CYS A 55 -9.10 -15.52 1.10
N GLY A 56 -7.97 -15.12 1.66
CA GLY A 56 -7.31 -13.85 1.38
C GLY A 56 -5.82 -14.04 1.19
N THR A 57 -5.12 -14.56 2.20
CA THR A 57 -3.69 -14.86 2.13
C THR A 57 -3.41 -16.02 1.17
N ASP A 58 -4.18 -17.11 1.25
CA ASP A 58 -4.10 -18.24 0.30
C ASP A 58 -5.16 -18.12 -0.80
N LEU A 59 -4.83 -17.35 -1.83
CA LEU A 59 -5.68 -17.21 -3.02
C LEU A 59 -5.82 -18.51 -3.82
N GLY A 60 -4.99 -19.52 -3.56
CA GLY A 60 -5.13 -20.85 -4.15
C GLY A 60 -6.48 -21.50 -3.87
N MET A 61 -7.19 -21.04 -2.85
CA MET A 61 -8.50 -21.53 -2.44
C MET A 61 -9.68 -20.79 -3.09
N LEU A 62 -9.48 -19.75 -3.90
CA LEU A 62 -10.57 -18.94 -4.46
C LEU A 62 -11.53 -19.78 -5.32
N ARG A 63 -12.81 -19.44 -5.25
CA ARG A 63 -13.94 -20.20 -5.86
C ARG A 63 -14.68 -19.43 -6.95
N THR A 64 -14.46 -18.13 -7.10
CA THR A 64 -15.05 -17.35 -8.20
C THR A 64 -14.73 -18.02 -9.54
N LYS A 65 -15.77 -18.24 -10.36
CA LYS A 65 -15.70 -18.96 -11.63
C LYS A 65 -15.82 -17.98 -12.80
N ALA A 66 -15.17 -18.32 -13.91
CA ALA A 66 -15.30 -17.64 -15.19
C ALA A 66 -15.60 -18.69 -16.27
N GLU A 67 -16.81 -18.71 -16.77
CA GLU A 67 -17.28 -19.64 -17.80
C GLU A 67 -17.19 -18.97 -19.18
N PRO A 68 -16.49 -19.56 -20.17
CA PRO A 68 -16.36 -18.97 -21.49
C PRO A 68 -17.70 -18.93 -22.21
N LEU A 69 -17.95 -17.83 -22.95
CA LEU A 69 -19.12 -17.65 -23.81
C LEU A 69 -18.70 -17.73 -25.29
N ALA A 70 -19.70 -17.90 -26.18
CA ALA A 70 -19.46 -18.10 -27.60
C ALA A 70 -18.86 -16.87 -28.32
N ASP A 71 -19.03 -15.68 -27.74
CA ASP A 71 -18.51 -14.40 -28.25
C ASP A 71 -17.08 -14.07 -27.77
N GLY A 72 -16.43 -14.99 -27.04
CA GLY A 72 -15.10 -14.79 -26.49
C GLY A 72 -15.04 -14.06 -25.16
N THR A 73 -16.18 -13.62 -24.62
CA THR A 73 -16.30 -13.08 -23.27
C THR A 73 -16.47 -14.19 -22.25
N TYR A 74 -16.58 -13.84 -20.98
CA TYR A 74 -16.72 -14.77 -19.87
C TYR A 74 -17.87 -14.36 -18.95
N LYS A 75 -18.67 -15.35 -18.53
CA LYS A 75 -19.65 -15.21 -17.47
C LYS A 75 -18.97 -15.48 -16.14
N ILE A 76 -18.93 -14.48 -15.26
CA ILE A 76 -18.23 -14.55 -13.99
C ILE A 76 -19.23 -14.61 -12.84
N THR A 77 -19.01 -15.57 -11.92
CA THR A 77 -19.89 -15.79 -10.76
C THR A 77 -19.08 -16.06 -9.51
N GLY A 78 -19.39 -15.36 -8.42
CA GLY A 78 -18.74 -15.51 -7.13
C GLY A 78 -18.94 -14.31 -6.22
N ASN A 79 -18.21 -14.30 -5.10
CA ASN A 79 -18.27 -13.23 -4.11
C ASN A 79 -16.85 -12.75 -3.77
N LYS A 80 -16.70 -11.45 -3.64
CA LYS A 80 -15.45 -10.81 -3.21
C LYS A 80 -15.71 -9.93 -2.00
N ILE A 81 -14.76 -9.87 -1.08
CA ILE A 81 -14.86 -9.04 0.13
C ILE A 81 -13.65 -8.10 0.26
N PHE A 82 -13.80 -7.09 1.10
CA PHE A 82 -12.78 -6.07 1.37
C PHE A 82 -12.35 -5.29 0.11
N ILE A 83 -13.30 -5.06 -0.80
CA ILE A 83 -13.00 -4.33 -2.04
C ILE A 83 -13.04 -2.84 -1.78
N SER A 84 -11.87 -2.24 -1.66
CA SER A 84 -11.71 -0.80 -1.50
C SER A 84 -12.23 -0.08 -2.74
N ALA A 85 -13.00 1.00 -2.55
CA ALA A 85 -13.67 1.74 -3.61
C ALA A 85 -14.59 0.84 -4.48
N GLY A 86 -15.11 -0.27 -3.91
CA GLY A 86 -15.88 -1.27 -4.66
C GLY A 86 -17.23 -0.78 -5.16
N GLU A 87 -17.82 0.25 -4.54
CA GLU A 87 -19.06 0.88 -5.01
C GLU A 87 -19.08 2.35 -4.61
N HIS A 88 -19.38 3.22 -5.55
CA HIS A 88 -19.57 4.66 -5.35
C HIS A 88 -20.18 5.32 -6.58
N ALA A 89 -20.59 6.59 -6.44
CA ALA A 89 -21.16 7.41 -7.51
C ALA A 89 -20.21 8.54 -7.98
N MET A 90 -18.93 8.50 -7.61
CA MET A 90 -17.95 9.55 -7.95
C MET A 90 -17.39 9.42 -9.37
N ALA A 91 -17.63 8.31 -10.05
CA ALA A 91 -17.18 8.05 -11.40
C ALA A 91 -18.32 7.45 -12.24
N ALA A 92 -18.27 7.63 -13.55
CA ALA A 92 -19.28 7.11 -14.47
C ALA A 92 -19.28 5.57 -14.53
N ASN A 93 -18.12 4.94 -14.32
CA ASN A 93 -17.98 3.49 -14.28
C ASN A 93 -16.92 3.06 -13.26
N ILE A 94 -16.98 1.81 -12.82
CA ILE A 94 -15.95 1.16 -12.02
C ILE A 94 -15.46 -0.06 -12.79
N VAL A 95 -14.15 -0.13 -13.02
CA VAL A 95 -13.48 -1.23 -13.74
C VAL A 95 -12.92 -2.20 -12.69
N HIS A 96 -13.61 -3.32 -12.45
CA HIS A 96 -13.17 -4.31 -11.49
C HIS A 96 -12.18 -5.28 -12.14
N LEU A 97 -10.97 -5.40 -11.58
CA LEU A 97 -10.01 -6.45 -11.92
C LEU A 97 -10.26 -7.66 -11.02
N VAL A 98 -10.86 -8.71 -11.57
CA VAL A 98 -11.38 -9.86 -10.83
C VAL A 98 -10.52 -11.10 -11.06
N LEU A 99 -10.02 -11.71 -9.98
CA LEU A 99 -9.41 -13.03 -10.03
C LEU A 99 -10.49 -14.11 -10.01
N ALA A 100 -10.45 -15.01 -11.00
CA ALA A 100 -11.39 -16.12 -11.14
C ALA A 100 -10.72 -17.37 -11.73
N ARG A 101 -11.42 -18.50 -11.72
CA ARG A 101 -10.98 -19.78 -12.29
C ARG A 101 -11.78 -20.14 -13.53
N LEU A 102 -11.07 -20.58 -14.56
CA LEU A 102 -11.65 -21.25 -15.71
C LEU A 102 -12.09 -22.69 -15.34
N PRO A 103 -13.01 -23.32 -16.09
CA PRO A 103 -13.51 -24.68 -15.78
C PRO A 103 -12.39 -25.74 -15.72
N ASP A 104 -11.39 -25.62 -16.57
CA ASP A 104 -10.24 -26.54 -16.73
C ASP A 104 -9.03 -26.12 -15.89
N ALA A 105 -9.17 -25.14 -15.02
CA ALA A 105 -8.07 -24.55 -14.28
C ALA A 105 -7.39 -25.56 -13.33
N PRO A 106 -6.06 -25.65 -13.32
CA PRO A 106 -5.34 -26.44 -12.34
C PRO A 106 -5.62 -25.95 -10.91
N LYS A 107 -5.54 -26.85 -9.94
CA LYS A 107 -5.74 -26.51 -8.53
C LYS A 107 -4.68 -25.53 -8.02
N GLY A 108 -5.01 -24.81 -6.97
CA GLY A 108 -4.11 -23.88 -6.30
C GLY A 108 -3.91 -22.56 -7.07
N SER A 109 -2.88 -21.84 -6.74
CA SER A 109 -2.59 -20.51 -7.30
C SER A 109 -2.26 -20.51 -8.80
N LYS A 110 -1.81 -21.65 -9.33
CA LYS A 110 -1.45 -21.81 -10.76
C LYS A 110 -2.66 -21.82 -11.70
N GLY A 111 -3.90 -21.95 -11.19
CA GLY A 111 -5.11 -21.96 -12.00
C GLY A 111 -5.89 -20.66 -11.99
N ILE A 112 -5.33 -19.58 -11.48
CA ILE A 112 -6.01 -18.29 -11.35
C ILE A 112 -5.80 -17.44 -12.60
N SER A 113 -6.88 -16.93 -13.17
CA SER A 113 -6.92 -16.01 -14.30
C SER A 113 -7.43 -14.64 -13.86
N LEU A 114 -7.08 -13.59 -14.61
CA LEU A 114 -7.51 -12.21 -14.35
C LEU A 114 -8.53 -11.77 -15.40
N PHE A 115 -9.58 -11.09 -14.95
CA PHE A 115 -10.64 -10.58 -15.81
C PHE A 115 -10.91 -9.12 -15.51
N VAL A 116 -11.16 -8.32 -16.55
CA VAL A 116 -11.76 -7.00 -16.42
C VAL A 116 -13.29 -7.16 -16.48
N VAL A 117 -13.97 -6.67 -15.44
CA VAL A 117 -15.43 -6.77 -15.25
C VAL A 117 -15.94 -5.38 -14.91
N PRO A 118 -16.44 -4.60 -15.88
CA PRO A 118 -16.92 -3.25 -15.60
C PRO A 118 -18.28 -3.28 -14.89
N LYS A 119 -18.54 -2.26 -14.05
CA LYS A 119 -19.83 -2.05 -13.37
C LYS A 119 -20.98 -1.85 -14.35
N PHE A 120 -20.74 -1.07 -15.42
CA PHE A 120 -21.62 -0.98 -16.59
C PHE A 120 -20.86 -1.56 -17.77
N ASN A 121 -21.52 -2.39 -18.57
CA ASN A 121 -20.94 -2.91 -19.80
C ASN A 121 -20.46 -1.79 -20.69
N VAL A 122 -19.38 -2.02 -21.41
CA VAL A 122 -18.77 -1.01 -22.29
C VAL A 122 -18.92 -1.49 -23.73
N LYS A 123 -19.50 -0.65 -24.58
CA LYS A 123 -19.66 -0.91 -26.01
C LYS A 123 -18.34 -0.67 -26.75
N ALA A 124 -18.24 -1.16 -27.97
CA ALA A 124 -17.04 -1.02 -28.80
C ALA A 124 -16.65 0.46 -29.07
N ASP A 125 -17.61 1.37 -29.06
CA ASP A 125 -17.38 2.82 -29.20
C ASP A 125 -16.97 3.52 -27.89
N GLY A 126 -16.84 2.76 -26.77
CA GLY A 126 -16.48 3.27 -25.44
C GLY A 126 -17.67 3.86 -24.66
N SER A 127 -18.88 3.85 -25.20
CA SER A 127 -20.08 4.28 -24.48
C SER A 127 -20.53 3.22 -23.47
N LEU A 128 -21.23 3.68 -22.41
CA LEU A 128 -21.78 2.78 -21.40
C LEU A 128 -23.02 2.05 -21.93
N GLY A 129 -23.08 0.76 -21.65
CA GLY A 129 -24.22 -0.09 -21.90
C GLY A 129 -25.02 -0.35 -20.61
N ASP A 130 -25.70 -1.50 -20.57
CA ASP A 130 -26.51 -1.93 -19.44
C ASP A 130 -25.66 -2.21 -18.20
N ARG A 131 -26.30 -2.16 -17.02
CA ARG A 131 -25.70 -2.55 -15.76
C ARG A 131 -25.25 -4.02 -15.84
N ASN A 132 -23.97 -4.25 -15.58
CA ASN A 132 -23.43 -5.59 -15.47
C ASN A 132 -23.88 -6.20 -14.13
N PRO A 133 -24.23 -7.50 -14.03
CA PRO A 133 -24.65 -8.13 -12.79
C PRO A 133 -23.50 -8.31 -11.79
N ILE A 134 -22.92 -7.20 -11.37
CA ILE A 134 -21.91 -7.06 -10.31
C ILE A 134 -22.40 -6.00 -9.33
N TYR A 135 -22.57 -6.35 -8.06
CA TYR A 135 -23.30 -5.54 -7.08
C TYR A 135 -22.54 -5.44 -5.77
N CYS A 136 -22.64 -4.29 -5.12
CA CYS A 136 -22.29 -4.15 -3.71
C CYS A 136 -23.39 -4.78 -2.87
N SER A 137 -23.10 -5.88 -2.19
CA SER A 137 -24.00 -6.56 -1.27
C SER A 137 -23.93 -6.02 0.16
N GLY A 138 -22.92 -5.20 0.48
CA GLY A 138 -22.74 -4.57 1.77
C GLY A 138 -21.44 -3.80 1.85
N LEU A 139 -21.35 -2.93 2.85
CA LEU A 139 -20.13 -2.20 3.21
C LEU A 139 -19.62 -2.67 4.57
N GLU A 140 -18.31 -2.76 4.71
CA GLU A 140 -17.69 -3.17 5.97
C GLU A 140 -17.72 -2.05 7.02
N HIS A 141 -18.14 -2.39 8.24
CA HIS A 141 -17.98 -1.54 9.42
C HIS A 141 -16.56 -1.70 9.97
N LYS A 142 -15.73 -0.69 9.77
CA LYS A 142 -14.28 -0.79 10.01
C LYS A 142 -13.82 -0.03 11.24
N MET A 143 -12.67 -0.40 11.77
CA MET A 143 -11.97 0.30 12.85
C MET A 143 -11.55 1.72 12.44
N GLY A 144 -11.11 1.91 11.20
CA GLY A 144 -10.61 3.17 10.63
C GLY A 144 -10.92 3.28 9.14
N ILE A 145 -10.36 4.29 8.50
CA ILE A 145 -10.57 4.61 7.08
C ILE A 145 -12.05 4.60 6.66
N HIS A 146 -12.90 5.16 7.53
CA HIS A 146 -14.36 5.13 7.36
C HIS A 146 -14.84 5.77 6.06
N GLY A 147 -14.11 6.77 5.54
CA GLY A 147 -14.44 7.44 4.27
C GLY A 147 -14.17 6.60 3.02
N ASN A 148 -13.64 5.37 3.14
CA ASN A 148 -13.48 4.46 2.00
C ASN A 148 -14.61 3.43 1.99
N ALA A 149 -15.32 3.32 0.87
CA ALA A 149 -16.35 2.31 0.62
C ALA A 149 -15.71 0.93 0.40
N THR A 150 -15.36 0.27 1.50
CA THR A 150 -14.83 -1.11 1.48
C THR A 150 -16.01 -2.07 1.33
N ALA A 151 -16.19 -2.58 0.11
CA ALA A 151 -17.40 -3.30 -0.28
C ALA A 151 -17.26 -4.82 -0.23
N GLN A 152 -18.39 -5.47 0.03
CA GLN A 152 -18.65 -6.86 -0.32
C GLN A 152 -19.28 -6.86 -1.73
N ILE A 153 -18.69 -7.57 -2.66
CA ILE A 153 -19.12 -7.59 -4.07
C ILE A 153 -19.71 -8.98 -4.40
N ALA A 154 -20.97 -9.00 -4.78
CA ALA A 154 -21.62 -10.15 -5.37
C ALA A 154 -21.55 -10.07 -6.90
N ILE A 155 -21.08 -11.13 -7.54
CA ILE A 155 -20.96 -11.26 -9.00
C ILE A 155 -21.90 -12.37 -9.43
N ASP A 156 -22.99 -12.02 -10.12
CA ASP A 156 -24.06 -12.95 -10.49
C ASP A 156 -24.14 -13.12 -12.01
N GLY A 157 -23.12 -13.75 -12.57
CA GLY A 157 -23.04 -13.95 -14.02
C GLY A 157 -22.64 -12.69 -14.78
N ALA A 158 -21.83 -11.82 -14.18
CA ALA A 158 -21.33 -10.62 -14.83
C ALA A 158 -20.44 -10.96 -16.02
N ILE A 159 -20.53 -10.12 -17.06
CA ILE A 159 -19.72 -10.27 -18.27
C ILE A 159 -18.36 -9.61 -18.05
N GLY A 160 -17.31 -10.35 -18.39
CA GLY A 160 -15.93 -9.85 -18.34
C GLY A 160 -15.08 -10.37 -19.47
N THR A 161 -13.91 -9.77 -19.65
CA THR A 161 -12.92 -10.21 -20.64
C THR A 161 -11.61 -10.59 -19.96
N LEU A 162 -10.93 -11.60 -20.48
CA LEU A 162 -9.66 -12.08 -19.94
C LEU A 162 -8.55 -11.03 -20.13
N VAL A 163 -7.78 -10.80 -19.07
CA VAL A 163 -6.58 -9.95 -19.11
C VAL A 163 -5.33 -10.83 -19.08
N GLY A 164 -4.48 -10.69 -20.08
CA GLY A 164 -3.29 -11.51 -20.23
C GLY A 164 -3.59 -12.95 -20.67
N LYS A 165 -2.81 -13.92 -20.17
CA LYS A 165 -2.94 -15.33 -20.53
C LYS A 165 -3.76 -16.10 -19.49
N PRO A 166 -4.52 -17.17 -19.90
CA PRO A 166 -5.15 -18.07 -18.98
C PRO A 166 -4.15 -18.59 -17.93
N HIS A 167 -4.64 -18.73 -16.69
CA HIS A 167 -3.86 -19.27 -15.56
C HIS A 167 -2.61 -18.43 -15.16
N LYS A 168 -2.50 -17.19 -15.66
CA LYS A 168 -1.45 -16.23 -15.30
C LYS A 168 -1.97 -14.99 -14.58
N GLY A 169 -3.20 -15.04 -14.10
CA GLY A 169 -3.87 -13.89 -13.49
C GLY A 169 -3.17 -13.34 -12.25
N LEU A 170 -2.55 -14.20 -11.43
CA LEU A 170 -1.76 -13.72 -10.29
C LEU A 170 -0.53 -12.93 -10.75
N ALA A 171 0.17 -13.36 -11.77
CA ALA A 171 1.33 -12.63 -12.28
C ALA A 171 0.92 -11.24 -12.82
N ALA A 172 -0.20 -11.16 -13.53
CA ALA A 172 -0.75 -9.90 -14.01
C ALA A 172 -1.20 -8.98 -12.85
N MET A 173 -1.83 -9.54 -11.82
CA MET A 173 -2.26 -8.79 -10.63
C MET A 173 -1.09 -8.32 -9.76
N PHE A 174 0.06 -9.02 -9.78
CA PHE A 174 1.24 -8.62 -9.01
C PHE A 174 1.82 -7.26 -9.46
N VAL A 175 1.62 -6.85 -10.69
CA VAL A 175 1.99 -5.49 -11.15
C VAL A 175 1.29 -4.45 -10.28
N MET A 176 -0.03 -4.57 -10.15
CA MET A 176 -0.83 -3.71 -9.27
C MET A 176 -0.44 -3.84 -7.79
N MET A 177 -0.26 -5.07 -7.31
CA MET A 177 0.05 -5.34 -5.89
C MET A 177 1.43 -4.79 -5.46
N ASN A 178 2.43 -4.81 -6.33
CA ASN A 178 3.75 -4.27 -5.99
C ASN A 178 3.70 -2.75 -5.85
N ALA A 179 3.00 -2.06 -6.73
CA ALA A 179 2.76 -0.62 -6.59
C ALA A 179 1.97 -0.31 -5.31
N ALA A 180 0.92 -1.09 -5.02
CA ALA A 180 0.10 -0.95 -3.82
C ALA A 180 0.92 -1.14 -2.53
N ARG A 181 1.86 -2.08 -2.47
CA ARG A 181 2.73 -2.31 -1.29
C ARG A 181 3.59 -1.10 -0.94
N LEU A 182 4.20 -0.45 -1.91
CA LEU A 182 4.92 0.81 -1.72
C LEU A 182 3.96 1.93 -1.32
N GLY A 183 2.78 1.98 -1.93
CA GLY A 183 1.71 2.89 -1.57
C GLY A 183 1.28 2.76 -0.11
N VAL A 184 1.16 1.54 0.41
CA VAL A 184 0.83 1.26 1.83
C VAL A 184 1.94 1.76 2.78
N GLY A 185 3.21 1.58 2.43
CA GLY A 185 4.31 2.21 3.16
C GLY A 185 4.16 3.73 3.22
N ASN A 186 3.82 4.35 2.11
CA ASN A 186 3.59 5.80 2.03
C ASN A 186 2.35 6.26 2.81
N GLN A 187 1.29 5.46 2.90
CA GLN A 187 0.13 5.73 3.76
C GLN A 187 0.53 5.80 5.22
N SER A 188 1.26 4.81 5.70
CA SER A 188 1.75 4.76 7.08
C SER A 188 2.73 5.89 7.40
N LEU A 189 3.63 6.22 6.48
CA LEU A 189 4.51 7.38 6.59
C LEU A 189 3.70 8.69 6.72
N GLY A 190 2.68 8.88 5.89
CA GLY A 190 1.83 10.07 5.92
C GLY A 190 1.11 10.26 7.25
N LEU A 191 0.58 9.19 7.82
CA LEU A 191 -0.08 9.21 9.14
C LEU A 191 0.92 9.43 10.28
N THR A 192 2.10 8.81 10.20
CA THR A 192 3.19 9.00 11.17
C THR A 192 3.63 10.46 11.21
N GLU A 193 3.83 11.05 10.05
CA GLU A 193 4.27 12.45 9.91
C GLU A 193 3.26 13.42 10.51
N VAL A 194 1.99 13.31 10.15
CA VAL A 194 0.97 14.24 10.68
C VAL A 194 0.75 14.05 12.18
N ALA A 195 0.78 12.81 12.67
CA ALA A 195 0.69 12.53 14.10
C ALA A 195 1.86 13.14 14.87
N TYR A 196 3.10 13.01 14.34
CA TYR A 196 4.29 13.61 14.94
C TYR A 196 4.20 15.14 14.99
N GLN A 197 3.82 15.79 13.89
CA GLN A 197 3.71 17.25 13.84
C GLN A 197 2.71 17.78 14.88
N ASN A 198 1.53 17.16 14.99
CA ASN A 198 0.54 17.52 15.98
C ASN A 198 1.05 17.30 17.42
N ALA A 199 1.69 16.14 17.68
CA ALA A 199 2.24 15.82 18.99
C ALA A 199 3.34 16.79 19.41
N LEU A 200 4.19 17.22 18.46
CA LEU A 200 5.25 18.20 18.72
C LEU A 200 4.70 19.56 19.10
N VAL A 201 3.69 20.05 18.38
CA VAL A 201 3.02 21.33 18.69
C VAL A 201 2.37 21.26 20.07
N TYR A 202 1.59 20.22 20.33
CA TYR A 202 0.94 20.01 21.63
C TYR A 202 1.97 19.94 22.77
N ALA A 203 3.06 19.21 22.62
CA ALA A 203 4.10 19.07 23.65
C ALA A 203 4.82 20.37 23.99
N LYS A 204 4.93 21.31 23.03
CA LYS A 204 5.50 22.64 23.25
C LYS A 204 4.54 23.59 23.96
N ASP A 205 3.23 23.43 23.75
CA ASP A 205 2.20 24.30 24.29
C ASP A 205 1.67 23.82 25.66
N ARG A 206 1.42 22.52 25.80
CA ARG A 206 0.88 21.93 27.02
C ARG A 206 1.87 22.03 28.17
N ILE A 207 1.48 22.69 29.26
CA ILE A 207 2.29 22.81 30.48
C ILE A 207 1.77 21.84 31.56
N GLN A 208 2.67 21.06 32.15
CA GLN A 208 2.38 20.16 33.27
C GLN A 208 3.67 19.85 34.03
N MET A 209 3.61 19.92 35.37
CA MET A 209 4.73 19.64 36.27
C MET A 209 5.95 20.56 36.05
N ARG A 210 7.06 20.25 36.72
CA ARG A 210 8.36 20.88 36.53
C ARG A 210 9.36 19.83 36.07
N SER A 211 10.32 20.24 35.25
CA SER A 211 11.40 19.36 34.84
C SER A 211 12.23 18.88 36.04
N LEU A 212 12.59 17.60 36.07
CA LEU A 212 13.49 17.03 37.10
C LEU A 212 14.86 17.70 37.14
N SER A 213 15.31 18.30 36.04
CA SER A 213 16.58 19.06 35.93
C SER A 213 16.40 20.55 36.25
N GLY A 214 15.34 20.93 36.97
CA GLY A 214 15.03 22.30 37.35
C GLY A 214 14.07 22.99 36.37
N THR A 215 13.37 24.04 36.87
CA THR A 215 12.36 24.82 36.14
C THR A 215 12.92 25.36 34.80
N LYS A 216 12.20 25.15 33.71
CA LYS A 216 12.59 25.58 32.36
C LYS A 216 11.80 26.83 31.91
N ALA A 217 10.55 26.97 32.32
CA ALA A 217 9.69 28.13 32.05
C ALA A 217 9.38 28.85 33.37
N LYS A 218 10.22 29.78 33.77
CA LYS A 218 10.11 30.51 35.07
C LYS A 218 8.89 31.42 35.12
N ASP A 219 8.44 31.87 33.96
CA ASP A 219 7.29 32.78 33.76
C ASP A 219 5.94 32.06 33.69
N LYS A 220 5.93 30.72 33.75
CA LYS A 220 4.71 29.91 33.68
C LYS A 220 4.50 29.09 34.94
N ASP A 221 3.25 28.70 35.22
CA ASP A 221 2.87 27.89 36.40
C ASP A 221 3.47 26.47 36.36
N ALA A 222 3.77 25.95 35.17
CA ALA A 222 4.42 24.65 34.93
C ALA A 222 5.34 24.72 33.71
N ASP A 223 6.15 23.71 33.52
CA ASP A 223 6.97 23.60 32.31
C ASP A 223 6.19 22.97 31.14
N PRO A 224 6.51 23.30 29.87
CA PRO A 224 5.99 22.56 28.72
C PRO A 224 6.36 21.09 28.79
N ILE A 225 5.44 20.21 28.44
CA ILE A 225 5.67 18.76 28.61
C ILE A 225 6.81 18.20 27.74
N ILE A 226 7.21 18.91 26.71
CA ILE A 226 8.37 18.55 25.87
C ILE A 226 9.68 18.45 26.66
N VAL A 227 9.77 19.04 27.88
CA VAL A 227 10.98 18.97 28.69
C VAL A 227 11.14 17.62 29.41
N HIS A 228 10.05 16.85 29.51
CA HIS A 228 10.04 15.55 30.20
C HIS A 228 10.71 14.47 29.35
N PRO A 229 11.59 13.61 29.92
CA PRO A 229 12.37 12.65 29.16
C PRO A 229 11.53 11.62 28.37
N ASP A 230 10.44 11.13 28.93
CA ASP A 230 9.54 10.18 28.30
C ASP A 230 8.80 10.79 27.10
N VAL A 231 8.32 12.02 27.21
CA VAL A 231 7.72 12.78 26.08
C VAL A 231 8.74 12.98 24.97
N ARG A 232 9.96 13.36 25.33
CA ARG A 232 11.08 13.49 24.35
C ARG A 232 11.38 12.18 23.65
N LYS A 233 11.42 11.07 24.40
CA LYS A 233 11.63 9.74 23.83
C LYS A 233 10.54 9.39 22.81
N MET A 234 9.27 9.61 23.15
CA MET A 234 8.15 9.36 22.23
C MET A 234 8.26 10.20 20.96
N LEU A 235 8.53 11.51 21.09
CA LEU A 235 8.70 12.43 19.95
C LEU A 235 9.91 12.08 19.09
N LEU A 236 11.04 11.75 19.69
CA LEU A 236 12.25 11.35 18.95
C LEU A 236 12.07 10.03 18.21
N THR A 237 11.39 9.07 18.83
CA THR A 237 11.04 7.80 18.19
C THR A 237 10.16 8.04 16.97
N ALA A 238 9.08 8.83 17.11
CA ALA A 238 8.18 9.16 16.01
C ALA A 238 8.92 9.91 14.88
N LYS A 239 9.78 10.88 15.23
CA LYS A 239 10.59 11.62 14.28
C LYS A 239 11.56 10.71 13.52
N ALA A 240 12.29 9.85 14.22
CA ALA A 240 13.25 8.95 13.60
C ALA A 240 12.57 8.00 12.60
N TYR A 241 11.40 7.46 12.95
CA TYR A 241 10.64 6.61 12.04
C TYR A 241 10.05 7.39 10.86
N ALA A 242 9.53 8.61 11.06
CA ALA A 242 9.00 9.43 9.97
C ALA A 242 10.09 9.82 8.96
N GLU A 243 11.24 10.29 9.44
CA GLU A 243 12.36 10.73 8.57
C GLU A 243 13.05 9.54 7.89
N GLY A 244 13.32 8.45 8.62
CA GLY A 244 13.91 7.24 8.07
C GLY A 244 13.01 6.54 7.06
N ALA A 245 11.71 6.44 7.35
CA ALA A 245 10.73 5.89 6.41
C ALA A 245 10.63 6.73 5.14
N ARG A 246 10.69 8.06 5.26
CA ARG A 246 10.70 8.98 4.10
C ARG A 246 11.91 8.75 3.23
N ALA A 247 13.10 8.68 3.82
CA ALA A 247 14.34 8.43 3.09
C ALA A 247 14.28 7.09 2.34
N LEU A 248 13.83 6.03 3.00
CA LEU A 248 13.66 4.70 2.40
C LEU A 248 12.62 4.70 1.26
N GLN A 249 11.47 5.36 1.46
CA GLN A 249 10.42 5.48 0.42
C GLN A 249 10.93 6.25 -0.80
N VAL A 250 11.59 7.39 -0.60
CA VAL A 250 12.14 8.20 -1.70
C VAL A 250 13.23 7.43 -2.44
N PHE A 251 14.07 6.69 -1.75
CA PHE A 251 15.07 5.82 -2.38
C PHE A 251 14.41 4.74 -3.26
N CYS A 252 13.37 4.08 -2.77
CA CYS A 252 12.65 3.07 -3.56
C CYS A 252 11.91 3.67 -4.77
N THR A 253 11.31 4.86 -4.63
CA THR A 253 10.67 5.53 -5.77
C THR A 253 11.69 5.99 -6.82
N LEU A 254 12.87 6.47 -6.40
CA LEU A 254 13.96 6.76 -7.32
C LEU A 254 14.44 5.52 -8.09
N LEU A 255 14.49 4.35 -7.43
CA LEU A 255 14.80 3.09 -8.10
C LEU A 255 13.72 2.70 -9.12
N LEU A 256 12.43 2.93 -8.81
CA LEU A 256 11.33 2.71 -9.76
C LEU A 256 11.47 3.63 -11.00
N ASP A 257 11.74 4.93 -10.79
CA ASP A 257 11.94 5.86 -11.88
C ASP A 257 13.11 5.42 -12.78
N LYS A 258 14.22 4.97 -12.18
CA LYS A 258 15.35 4.41 -12.92
C LYS A 258 14.99 3.13 -13.65
N ALA A 259 14.25 2.22 -13.02
CA ALA A 259 13.83 0.96 -13.65
C ALA A 259 12.96 1.18 -14.89
N HIS A 260 12.10 2.21 -14.87
CA HIS A 260 11.20 2.51 -15.98
C HIS A 260 11.83 3.38 -17.08
N SER A 261 12.64 4.37 -16.71
CA SER A 261 12.95 5.49 -17.61
C SER A 261 14.45 5.70 -17.86
N HIS A 262 15.35 4.97 -17.18
CA HIS A 262 16.78 5.19 -17.38
C HIS A 262 17.22 4.73 -18.80
N PRO A 263 18.06 5.51 -19.53
CA PRO A 263 18.47 5.14 -20.88
C PRO A 263 19.30 3.84 -20.93
N ASP A 264 20.13 3.58 -19.92
CA ASP A 264 20.94 2.38 -19.81
C ASP A 264 20.10 1.18 -19.32
N GLU A 265 20.02 0.11 -20.12
CA GLU A 265 19.27 -1.11 -19.83
C GLU A 265 19.78 -1.82 -18.56
N LYS A 266 21.09 -1.81 -18.33
CA LYS A 266 21.68 -2.44 -17.14
C LYS A 266 21.26 -1.71 -15.87
N VAL A 267 21.20 -0.36 -15.90
CA VAL A 267 20.73 0.44 -14.76
C VAL A 267 19.25 0.18 -14.52
N ARG A 268 18.43 0.03 -15.57
CA ARG A 268 17.01 -0.34 -15.40
C ARG A 268 16.88 -1.69 -14.71
N ALA A 269 17.58 -2.72 -15.19
CA ALA A 269 17.52 -4.07 -14.64
C ALA A 269 18.03 -4.13 -13.19
N ASP A 270 19.15 -3.49 -12.88
CA ASP A 270 19.72 -3.44 -11.53
C ASP A 270 18.79 -2.71 -10.55
N SER A 271 18.11 -1.64 -11.00
CA SER A 271 17.16 -0.88 -10.21
C SER A 271 15.87 -1.67 -9.94
N ASP A 272 15.32 -2.36 -10.94
CA ASP A 272 14.14 -3.21 -10.80
C ASP A 272 14.39 -4.35 -9.80
N GLU A 273 15.54 -5.03 -9.93
CA GLU A 273 15.94 -6.10 -9.01
C GLU A 273 16.06 -5.61 -7.56
N LEU A 274 16.63 -4.42 -7.36
CA LEU A 274 16.81 -3.85 -6.04
C LEU A 274 15.49 -3.39 -5.42
N VAL A 275 14.61 -2.75 -6.19
CA VAL A 275 13.29 -2.36 -5.71
C VAL A 275 12.42 -3.56 -5.38
N ALA A 276 12.56 -4.65 -6.17
CA ALA A 276 11.87 -5.90 -5.88
C ALA A 276 12.28 -6.52 -4.53
N LEU A 277 13.57 -6.41 -4.14
CA LEU A 277 14.07 -6.82 -2.82
C LEU A 277 13.51 -5.92 -1.71
N LEU A 278 13.52 -4.60 -1.91
CA LEU A 278 13.20 -3.62 -0.89
C LEU A 278 11.68 -3.46 -0.63
N THR A 279 10.83 -3.74 -1.62
CA THR A 279 9.38 -3.59 -1.52
C THR A 279 8.77 -4.26 -0.27
N PRO A 280 9.02 -5.54 0.03
CA PRO A 280 8.49 -6.18 1.23
C PRO A 280 9.06 -5.57 2.52
N ILE A 281 10.32 -5.12 2.50
CA ILE A 281 10.96 -4.43 3.64
C ILE A 281 10.25 -3.10 3.90
N VAL A 282 10.09 -2.27 2.87
CA VAL A 282 9.41 -0.98 2.98
C VAL A 282 8.02 -1.16 3.57
N LYS A 283 7.22 -2.08 2.99
CA LYS A 283 5.85 -2.29 3.45
C LYS A 283 5.80 -2.72 4.91
N ALA A 284 6.57 -3.73 5.31
CA ALA A 284 6.53 -4.25 6.66
C ALA A 284 7.16 -3.29 7.68
N PHE A 285 8.37 -2.82 7.43
CA PHE A 285 9.11 -1.97 8.36
C PHE A 285 8.41 -0.63 8.61
N VAL A 286 7.97 0.04 7.53
CA VAL A 286 7.34 1.35 7.66
C VAL A 286 5.98 1.26 8.35
N THR A 287 5.20 0.20 8.08
CA THR A 287 3.86 0.06 8.68
C THR A 287 3.90 -0.38 10.14
N ASP A 288 4.81 -1.27 10.52
CA ASP A 288 4.99 -1.68 11.93
C ASP A 288 5.47 -0.50 12.78
N ASN A 289 6.51 0.20 12.33
CA ASN A 289 7.07 1.33 13.05
C ASN A 289 6.17 2.57 13.01
N GLY A 290 5.43 2.77 11.94
CA GLY A 290 4.41 3.82 11.84
C GLY A 290 3.27 3.61 12.84
N HIS A 291 2.87 2.37 13.09
CA HIS A 291 1.89 2.07 14.13
C HIS A 291 2.42 2.38 15.54
N ILE A 292 3.67 2.02 15.83
CA ILE A 292 4.35 2.37 17.09
C ILE A 292 4.40 3.89 17.24
N ALA A 293 4.79 4.61 16.20
CA ALA A 293 4.94 6.06 16.22
C ALA A 293 3.60 6.79 16.41
N THR A 294 2.53 6.38 15.72
CA THR A 294 1.20 7.00 15.88
C THR A 294 0.63 6.78 17.29
N ASN A 295 0.84 5.59 17.90
CA ASN A 295 0.49 5.33 19.29
C ASN A 295 1.30 6.21 20.27
N ALA A 296 2.60 6.35 20.06
CA ALA A 296 3.45 7.22 20.86
C ALA A 296 3.00 8.69 20.77
N CYS A 297 2.64 9.16 19.58
CA CYS A 297 2.11 10.52 19.38
C CYS A 297 0.76 10.73 20.08
N MET A 298 -0.14 9.76 20.03
CA MET A 298 -1.40 9.80 20.78
C MET A 298 -1.13 9.85 22.29
N GLN A 299 -0.17 9.08 22.80
CA GLN A 299 0.22 9.06 24.20
C GLN A 299 0.73 10.42 24.70
N VAL A 300 1.43 11.21 23.86
CA VAL A 300 1.88 12.57 24.20
C VAL A 300 0.72 13.48 24.58
N PHE A 301 -0.47 13.29 23.99
CA PHE A 301 -1.67 14.05 24.31
C PHE A 301 -2.34 13.64 25.64
N GLY A 302 -1.91 12.52 26.27
CA GLY A 302 -2.55 11.99 27.45
C GLY A 302 -4.04 11.69 27.20
N GLY A 303 -4.93 12.07 28.15
CA GLY A 303 -6.37 11.86 28.00
C GLY A 303 -6.98 12.54 26.76
N HIS A 304 -6.45 13.67 26.33
CA HIS A 304 -6.88 14.34 25.10
C HIS A 304 -6.63 13.47 23.85
N GLY A 305 -5.58 12.68 23.81
CA GLY A 305 -5.28 11.82 22.67
C GLY A 305 -6.30 10.70 22.45
N PHE A 306 -7.07 10.35 23.48
CA PHE A 306 -8.06 9.27 23.44
C PHE A 306 -9.45 9.74 22.98
N ILE A 307 -9.75 11.02 23.06
CA ILE A 307 -11.06 11.58 22.68
C ILE A 307 -11.05 12.07 21.24
N LYS A 308 -12.20 11.91 20.56
CA LYS A 308 -12.34 12.17 19.10
C LYS A 308 -12.09 13.60 18.70
N GLU A 309 -12.41 14.55 19.54
CA GLU A 309 -12.30 15.99 19.31
C GLU A 309 -10.85 16.43 18.99
N TRP A 310 -9.85 15.67 19.46
CA TRP A 310 -8.45 15.94 19.19
C TRP A 310 -7.90 15.22 17.95
N GLY A 311 -8.62 14.23 17.43
CA GLY A 311 -8.31 13.52 16.19
C GLY A 311 -7.08 12.60 16.23
N MET A 312 -6.35 12.53 17.35
CA MET A 312 -5.12 11.73 17.43
C MET A 312 -5.40 10.22 17.38
N GLU A 313 -6.51 9.80 17.97
CA GLU A 313 -6.94 8.39 17.99
C GLU A 313 -7.23 7.86 16.58
N GLN A 314 -7.69 8.73 15.67
CA GLN A 314 -7.97 8.36 14.28
C GLN A 314 -6.69 7.97 13.54
N PHE A 315 -5.57 8.64 13.76
CA PHE A 315 -4.30 8.27 13.12
C PHE A 315 -3.85 6.85 13.52
N VAL A 316 -4.09 6.45 14.77
CA VAL A 316 -3.81 5.09 15.24
C VAL A 316 -4.75 4.08 14.57
N ARG A 317 -6.07 4.37 14.51
CA ARG A 317 -7.06 3.48 13.90
C ARG A 317 -6.83 3.31 12.40
N ASP A 318 -6.61 4.40 11.69
CA ASP A 318 -6.39 4.39 10.25
C ASP A 318 -5.06 3.72 9.89
N ASN A 319 -4.01 3.88 10.72
CA ASN A 319 -2.72 3.25 10.45
C ASN A 319 -2.73 1.73 10.68
N ARG A 320 -3.63 1.21 11.51
CA ARG A 320 -3.66 -0.22 11.88
C ARG A 320 -3.87 -1.15 10.68
N ILE A 321 -4.64 -0.74 9.68
CA ILE A 321 -4.91 -1.57 8.49
C ILE A 321 -3.65 -1.77 7.64
N ASN A 322 -2.69 -0.83 7.67
CA ASN A 322 -1.51 -0.86 6.83
C ASN A 322 -0.62 -2.08 7.07
N MET A 323 -0.66 -2.68 8.26
CA MET A 323 0.03 -3.95 8.57
C MET A 323 -0.71 -5.19 8.08
N ILE A 324 -2.00 -5.06 7.73
CA ILE A 324 -2.90 -6.19 7.45
C ILE A 324 -3.09 -6.40 5.96
N TYR A 325 -3.52 -5.36 5.21
CA TYR A 325 -3.87 -5.51 3.81
C TYR A 325 -2.66 -5.46 2.87
N GLU A 326 -2.88 -5.72 1.57
CA GLU A 326 -1.86 -5.84 0.52
C GLU A 326 -0.79 -6.91 0.84
N GLY A 327 -1.24 -7.96 1.52
CA GLY A 327 -0.42 -8.98 2.16
C GLY A 327 0.02 -8.54 3.55
N THR A 328 -0.31 -9.35 4.57
CA THR A 328 0.13 -9.08 5.95
C THR A 328 1.65 -8.95 6.04
N ASN A 329 2.16 -8.33 7.11
CA ASN A 329 3.61 -8.18 7.27
C ASN A 329 4.35 -9.52 7.36
N THR A 330 3.70 -10.59 7.85
CA THR A 330 4.23 -11.95 7.76
C THR A 330 4.36 -12.43 6.31
N ILE A 331 3.41 -12.08 5.44
CA ILE A 331 3.51 -12.40 4.00
C ILE A 331 4.64 -11.63 3.34
N GLN A 332 4.91 -10.39 3.75
CA GLN A 332 6.09 -9.65 3.29
C GLN A 332 7.40 -10.36 3.70
N SER A 333 7.46 -10.88 4.94
CA SER A 333 8.63 -11.65 5.41
C SER A 333 8.82 -12.93 4.60
N LEU A 334 7.75 -13.66 4.30
CA LEU A 334 7.80 -14.86 3.43
C LEU A 334 8.22 -14.52 2.00
N ASP A 335 7.73 -13.41 1.45
CA ASP A 335 8.12 -12.93 0.11
C ASP A 335 9.60 -12.54 0.08
N LEU A 336 10.07 -11.80 1.07
CA LEU A 336 11.47 -11.41 1.21
C LEU A 336 12.39 -12.65 1.28
N LEU A 337 12.17 -13.50 2.26
CA LEU A 337 13.07 -14.63 2.50
C LEU A 337 12.92 -15.71 1.42
N GLY A 338 11.68 -16.15 1.14
CA GLY A 338 11.45 -17.27 0.25
C GLY A 338 11.70 -16.95 -1.22
N ARG A 339 11.23 -15.79 -1.70
CA ARG A 339 11.29 -15.44 -3.12
C ARG A 339 12.46 -14.54 -3.47
N LYS A 340 12.72 -13.48 -2.68
CA LYS A 340 13.70 -12.45 -3.04
C LYS A 340 15.13 -12.81 -2.62
N VAL A 341 15.29 -13.55 -1.52
CA VAL A 341 16.61 -13.98 -1.03
C VAL A 341 16.90 -15.40 -1.46
N LEU A 342 16.12 -16.40 -1.02
CA LEU A 342 16.40 -17.81 -1.31
C LEU A 342 16.15 -18.15 -2.79
N GLY A 343 15.16 -17.55 -3.43
CA GLY A 343 14.79 -17.82 -4.83
C GLY A 343 15.89 -17.51 -5.83
N ASN A 344 16.81 -16.58 -5.51
CA ASN A 344 17.97 -16.25 -6.35
C ASN A 344 19.32 -16.49 -5.65
N GLN A 345 19.35 -17.39 -4.67
CA GLN A 345 20.57 -17.76 -3.91
C GLN A 345 21.28 -16.55 -3.28
N GLY A 346 20.52 -15.54 -2.88
CA GLY A 346 21.03 -14.33 -2.23
C GLY A 346 21.71 -13.33 -3.15
N ALA A 347 21.61 -13.48 -4.48
CA ALA A 347 22.31 -12.60 -5.43
C ALA A 347 21.94 -11.12 -5.24
N THR A 348 20.66 -10.81 -5.15
CA THR A 348 20.20 -9.42 -4.95
C THR A 348 20.56 -8.88 -3.57
N LEU A 349 20.49 -9.71 -2.52
CA LEU A 349 20.95 -9.33 -1.20
C LEU A 349 22.45 -8.98 -1.19
N LYS A 350 23.28 -9.77 -1.91
CA LYS A 350 24.71 -9.46 -2.07
C LYS A 350 24.94 -8.13 -2.83
N LYS A 351 24.12 -7.81 -3.82
CA LYS A 351 24.17 -6.50 -4.49
C LYS A 351 23.87 -5.36 -3.51
N PHE A 352 22.82 -5.50 -2.70
CA PHE A 352 22.51 -4.53 -1.67
C PHE A 352 23.66 -4.39 -0.65
N GLY A 353 24.22 -5.51 -0.18
CA GLY A 353 25.39 -5.50 0.71
C GLY A 353 26.60 -4.77 0.12
N LYS A 354 26.81 -4.87 -1.20
CA LYS A 354 27.88 -4.11 -1.88
C LYS A 354 27.62 -2.59 -1.84
N LEU A 355 26.38 -2.13 -2.02
CA LEU A 355 26.02 -0.72 -1.91
C LEU A 355 26.28 -0.18 -0.49
N VAL A 356 25.91 -0.96 0.53
CA VAL A 356 26.21 -0.61 1.92
C VAL A 356 27.72 -0.59 2.17
N GLY A 357 28.46 -1.58 1.67
CA GLY A 357 29.92 -1.62 1.78
C GLY A 357 30.62 -0.45 1.09
N GLN A 358 30.11 0.02 -0.04
CA GLN A 358 30.60 1.23 -0.71
C GLN A 358 30.40 2.47 0.15
N LEU A 359 29.20 2.66 0.72
CA LEU A 359 28.91 3.75 1.64
C LEU A 359 29.86 3.73 2.85
N VAL A 360 30.08 2.55 3.44
CA VAL A 360 31.02 2.39 4.56
C VAL A 360 32.45 2.76 4.16
N ALA A 361 32.90 2.38 2.97
CA ALA A 361 34.23 2.71 2.47
C ALA A 361 34.37 4.21 2.17
N GLU A 362 33.37 4.84 1.56
CA GLU A 362 33.39 6.27 1.20
C GLU A 362 33.31 7.17 2.42
N GLU A 363 32.41 6.88 3.37
CA GLU A 363 32.14 7.72 4.53
C GLU A 363 32.98 7.33 5.76
N GLY A 364 33.60 6.16 5.75
CA GLY A 364 34.44 5.67 6.88
C GLY A 364 35.67 6.51 7.15
N VAL A 365 36.11 7.32 6.17
CA VAL A 365 37.21 8.29 6.33
C VAL A 365 36.72 9.66 6.82
N ASN A 366 35.45 9.86 6.94
CA ASN A 366 34.83 11.10 7.40
C ASN A 366 34.58 11.03 8.92
N GLU A 367 35.41 11.68 9.71
CA GLU A 367 35.28 11.66 11.18
C GLU A 367 33.88 12.09 11.67
N LYS A 368 33.20 13.00 10.97
CA LYS A 368 31.84 13.44 11.32
C LYS A 368 30.79 12.36 11.13
N MET A 369 31.08 11.36 10.32
CA MET A 369 30.19 10.23 10.04
C MET A 369 30.49 8.99 10.91
N ALA A 370 31.53 9.00 11.70
CA ALA A 370 32.00 7.84 12.47
C ALA A 370 30.91 7.22 13.37
N GLU A 371 30.11 8.04 14.06
CA GLU A 371 29.03 7.57 14.93
C GLU A 371 27.90 6.83 14.15
N PHE A 372 27.74 7.11 12.86
CA PHE A 372 26.74 6.49 11.99
C PHE A 372 27.31 5.28 11.24
N ILE A 373 28.56 5.39 10.78
CA ILE A 373 29.18 4.38 9.90
C ILE A 373 29.73 3.18 10.72
N ASN A 374 30.34 3.42 11.89
CA ASN A 374 30.90 2.34 12.69
C ASN A 374 29.89 1.25 13.06
N PRO A 375 28.64 1.55 13.48
CA PRO A 375 27.65 0.52 13.72
C PRO A 375 27.25 -0.28 12.48
N ILE A 376 27.25 0.36 11.29
CA ILE A 376 26.91 -0.29 10.01
C ILE A 376 28.05 -1.22 9.56
N ALA A 377 29.30 -0.83 9.78
CA ALA A 377 30.47 -1.62 9.40
C ALA A 377 30.63 -2.93 10.19
N ILE A 378 29.94 -3.07 11.32
CA ILE A 378 29.95 -4.29 12.15
C ILE A 378 28.90 -5.32 11.67
N LEU A 379 27.87 -4.89 10.94
CA LEU A 379 26.81 -5.77 10.40
C LEU A 379 27.28 -6.51 9.14
#